data_62acc12ce0f442ed3f65e8cf7e205e90
#
_entry.id   62acc12ce0f442ed3f65e8cf7e205e90
#
_cell.length_a   1.000
_cell.length_b   1.000
_cell.length_c   1.000
_cell.angle_alpha   90.00
_cell.angle_beta   90.00
_cell.angle_gamma   90.00
#
_symmetry.space_group_name_H-M   'P 1'
#
loop_
_entity.id
_entity.type
_entity.pdbx_description
1 polymer ?
#
loop_
_entity_poly.entity_id
_entity_poly.type
_entity_poly.pdbx_seq_one_letter_code
_entity_poly.pdbx_strand_id
1 'polypeptide(L)'
;MGFLDGTLWQKLMGVGPALLDTVTQAQIAKADFYVEWNWMYCTAHNDLLEYLVTMGVFGAACRLLMYVLPFVMYTKGKERKPEKAAVLAALVGYLGQGLFTGPYILTYVLYTIFLGVLGAYYRMGKEKGAEA
;
A
#
# COMPACT_ATOMS: atom_id res chain seq x y z
N MET A 1 -7.42 6.77 -21.04
CA MET A 1 -6.81 5.43 -21.21
C MET A 1 -6.81 4.76 -19.83
N GLY A 2 -7.71 3.81 -19.63
CA GLY A 2 -7.73 3.05 -18.36
C GLY A 2 -6.53 2.09 -18.32
N PHE A 3 -6.22 1.55 -17.14
CA PHE A 3 -5.19 0.53 -16.98
C PHE A 3 -5.34 -0.64 -17.99
N LEU A 4 -6.58 -1.00 -18.30
CA LEU A 4 -6.88 -2.09 -19.25
C LEU A 4 -6.51 -1.79 -20.70
N ASP A 5 -6.51 -0.50 -21.11
CA ASP A 5 -6.19 -0.06 -22.48
C ASP A 5 -4.69 0.23 -22.68
N GLY A 6 -3.91 0.15 -21.61
CA GLY A 6 -2.47 0.41 -21.64
C GLY A 6 -1.67 -0.69 -22.35
N THR A 7 -0.45 -0.35 -22.78
CA THR A 7 0.52 -1.32 -23.30
C THR A 7 0.89 -2.34 -22.24
N LEU A 8 1.44 -3.50 -22.65
CA LEU A 8 1.91 -4.51 -21.69
C LEU A 8 2.92 -3.93 -20.69
N TRP A 9 3.80 -3.06 -21.14
CA TRP A 9 4.78 -2.38 -20.29
C TRP A 9 4.13 -1.47 -19.25
N GLN A 10 3.11 -0.71 -19.64
CA GLN A 10 2.35 0.13 -18.71
C GLN A 10 1.53 -0.70 -17.70
N LYS A 11 1.05 -1.87 -18.09
CA LYS A 11 0.39 -2.80 -17.16
C LYS A 11 1.35 -3.39 -16.14
N LEU A 12 2.58 -3.67 -16.52
CA LEU A 12 3.60 -4.24 -15.63
C LEU A 12 4.22 -3.20 -14.71
N MET A 13 4.59 -2.03 -15.24
CA MET A 13 5.36 -0.99 -14.54
C MET A 13 4.53 0.24 -14.15
N GLY A 14 3.27 0.30 -14.58
CA GLY A 14 2.40 1.46 -14.36
C GLY A 14 2.69 2.61 -15.30
N VAL A 15 2.00 3.72 -15.06
CA VAL A 15 2.16 4.98 -15.82
C VAL A 15 3.22 5.89 -15.20
N GLY A 16 3.69 5.59 -14.01
CA GLY A 16 4.65 6.34 -13.25
C GLY A 16 4.06 6.93 -11.95
N PRO A 17 4.90 7.12 -10.93
CA PRO A 17 4.49 7.73 -9.67
C PRO A 17 3.97 9.15 -9.92
N ALA A 18 2.92 9.54 -9.18
CA ALA A 18 2.27 10.85 -9.26
C ALA A 18 1.63 11.21 -10.63
N LEU A 19 1.49 10.26 -11.56
CA LEU A 19 0.82 10.50 -12.86
C LEU A 19 -0.65 10.07 -12.88
N LEU A 20 -1.23 9.67 -11.76
CA LEU A 20 -2.64 9.30 -11.67
C LEU A 20 -3.56 10.44 -12.13
N ASP A 21 -3.24 11.67 -11.74
CA ASP A 21 -3.98 12.87 -12.15
C ASP A 21 -4.03 13.02 -13.68
N THR A 22 -2.90 12.91 -14.35
CA THR A 22 -2.81 13.01 -15.81
C THR A 22 -3.65 11.93 -16.51
N VAL A 23 -3.65 10.70 -15.98
CA VAL A 23 -4.46 9.59 -16.52
C VAL A 23 -5.94 9.85 -16.31
N THR A 24 -6.33 10.34 -15.14
CA THR A 24 -7.72 10.63 -14.78
C THR A 24 -8.28 11.78 -15.64
N GLN A 25 -7.53 12.86 -15.79
CA GLN A 25 -7.95 13.98 -16.66
C GLN A 25 -8.12 13.56 -18.11
N ALA A 26 -7.23 12.74 -18.66
CA ALA A 26 -7.35 12.20 -20.00
C ALA A 26 -8.60 11.33 -20.19
N GLN A 27 -9.06 10.63 -19.15
CA GLN A 27 -10.31 9.85 -19.17
C GLN A 27 -11.54 10.73 -19.09
N ILE A 28 -11.55 11.73 -18.22
CA ILE A 28 -12.65 12.70 -18.08
C ILE A 28 -12.85 13.44 -19.41
N ALA A 29 -11.78 13.88 -20.05
CA ALA A 29 -11.85 14.56 -21.34
C ALA A 29 -12.45 13.68 -22.46
N LYS A 30 -12.25 12.35 -22.40
CA LYS A 30 -12.84 11.40 -23.36
C LYS A 30 -14.30 11.08 -23.10
N ALA A 31 -14.73 11.13 -21.83
CA ALA A 31 -16.06 10.74 -21.41
C ALA A 31 -17.11 11.85 -21.64
N ASP A 32 -16.72 13.01 -22.19
CA ASP A 32 -17.59 14.19 -22.38
C ASP A 32 -18.32 14.62 -21.08
N PHE A 33 -17.71 14.25 -19.93
CA PHE A 33 -18.27 14.52 -18.63
C PHE A 33 -17.76 15.88 -18.16
N TYR A 34 -18.63 16.89 -18.18
CA TYR A 34 -18.31 18.22 -17.68
C TYR A 34 -18.26 18.20 -16.15
N VAL A 35 -17.05 18.13 -15.57
CA VAL A 35 -16.85 18.31 -14.13
C VAL A 35 -16.64 19.82 -13.90
N GLU A 36 -17.67 20.49 -13.44
CA GLU A 36 -17.64 21.93 -13.07
C GLU A 36 -16.63 22.24 -11.94
N TRP A 37 -16.12 21.20 -11.28
CA TRP A 37 -15.23 21.28 -10.15
C TRP A 37 -13.81 21.00 -10.62
N ASN A 38 -13.00 22.04 -10.60
CA ASN A 38 -11.56 22.01 -10.92
C ASN A 38 -10.74 21.28 -9.80
N TRP A 39 -11.29 20.16 -9.26
CA TRP A 39 -10.63 19.33 -8.28
C TRP A 39 -9.77 18.31 -9.02
N MET A 40 -8.46 18.45 -8.85
CA MET A 40 -7.53 17.45 -9.31
C MET A 40 -7.78 16.15 -8.53
N TYR A 41 -8.22 15.11 -9.20
CA TYR A 41 -8.27 13.76 -8.64
C TYR A 41 -6.87 13.18 -8.59
N CYS A 42 -6.11 13.60 -7.58
CA CYS A 42 -4.70 13.20 -7.41
C CYS A 42 -4.54 11.81 -6.83
N THR A 43 -5.63 11.21 -6.29
CA THR A 43 -5.58 9.90 -5.62
C THR A 43 -6.77 9.03 -6.00
N ALA A 44 -6.55 7.72 -6.06
CA ALA A 44 -7.61 6.74 -6.35
C ALA A 44 -8.53 6.48 -5.13
N HIS A 45 -8.30 7.14 -3.98
CA HIS A 45 -8.95 6.83 -2.71
C HIS A 45 -8.93 5.33 -2.33
N ASN A 46 -7.99 4.60 -2.89
CA ASN A 46 -7.69 3.21 -2.60
C ASN A 46 -6.23 2.96 -2.91
N ASP A 47 -5.46 2.63 -1.89
CA ASP A 47 -4.02 2.49 -1.95
C ASP A 47 -3.57 1.41 -2.97
N LEU A 48 -4.27 0.27 -3.03
CA LEU A 48 -3.92 -0.80 -3.98
C LEU A 48 -4.21 -0.41 -5.43
N LEU A 49 -5.33 0.27 -5.68
CA LEU A 49 -5.67 0.74 -7.02
C LEU A 49 -4.71 1.82 -7.48
N GLU A 50 -4.30 2.71 -6.57
CA GLU A 50 -3.32 3.74 -6.88
C GLU A 50 -1.97 3.13 -7.28
N TYR A 51 -1.47 2.14 -6.51
CA TYR A 51 -0.24 1.42 -6.87
C TYR A 51 -0.40 0.62 -8.17
N LEU A 52 -1.57 0.04 -8.41
CA LEU A 52 -1.82 -0.69 -9.66
C LEU A 52 -1.72 0.21 -10.89
N VAL A 53 -2.26 1.41 -10.83
CA VAL A 53 -2.23 2.35 -11.96
C VAL A 53 -0.85 3.00 -12.09
N THR A 54 -0.29 3.49 -10.98
CA THR A 54 0.95 4.27 -10.99
C THR A 54 2.21 3.42 -11.14
N MET A 55 2.25 2.25 -10.50
CA MET A 55 3.41 1.35 -10.42
C MET A 55 3.16 -0.02 -11.07
N GLY A 56 2.00 -0.20 -11.69
CA GLY A 56 1.62 -1.43 -12.38
C GLY A 56 1.39 -2.63 -11.45
N VAL A 57 1.26 -3.80 -12.08
CA VAL A 57 1.05 -5.07 -11.36
C VAL A 57 2.20 -5.36 -10.40
N PHE A 58 3.43 -5.04 -10.79
CA PHE A 58 4.60 -5.26 -9.93
C PHE A 58 4.55 -4.41 -8.65
N GLY A 59 4.24 -3.11 -8.78
CA GLY A 59 4.08 -2.23 -7.62
C GLY A 59 2.92 -2.64 -6.71
N ALA A 60 1.77 -2.99 -7.29
CA ALA A 60 0.62 -3.50 -6.55
C ALA A 60 0.94 -4.80 -5.79
N ALA A 61 1.69 -5.73 -6.42
CA ALA A 61 2.14 -6.96 -5.77
C ALA A 61 3.07 -6.68 -4.59
N CYS A 62 4.06 -5.79 -4.75
CA CYS A 62 4.93 -5.35 -3.66
C CYS A 62 4.12 -4.72 -2.52
N ARG A 63 3.12 -3.90 -2.85
CA ARG A 63 2.24 -3.29 -1.86
C ARG A 63 1.41 -4.32 -1.11
N LEU A 64 0.86 -5.30 -1.82
CA LEU A 64 0.12 -6.42 -1.22
C LEU A 64 1.00 -7.25 -0.28
N LEU A 65 2.26 -7.50 -0.65
CA LEU A 65 3.22 -8.17 0.23
C LEU A 65 3.45 -7.38 1.52
N MET A 66 3.55 -6.05 1.46
CA MET A 66 3.61 -5.21 2.65
C MET A 66 2.37 -5.35 3.54
N TYR A 67 1.18 -5.60 2.97
CA TYR A 67 -0.04 -5.86 3.73
C TYR A 67 0.00 -7.21 4.45
N VAL A 68 0.52 -8.25 3.79
CA VAL A 68 0.57 -9.61 4.35
C VAL A 68 1.70 -9.78 5.38
N LEU A 69 2.81 -9.07 5.18
CA LEU A 69 4.03 -9.24 5.97
C LEU A 69 3.83 -9.08 7.50
N PRO A 70 3.08 -8.10 8.02
CA PRO A 70 2.82 -7.96 9.46
C PRO A 70 2.15 -9.19 10.07
N PHE A 71 1.19 -9.76 9.37
CA PHE A 71 0.49 -10.97 9.84
C PHE A 71 1.41 -12.18 9.88
N VAL A 72 2.25 -12.35 8.85
CA VAL A 72 3.26 -13.43 8.82
C VAL A 72 4.26 -13.28 9.96
N MET A 73 4.76 -12.07 10.20
CA MET A 73 5.69 -11.80 11.30
C MET A 73 5.06 -12.05 12.66
N TYR A 74 3.81 -11.67 12.85
CA TYR A 74 3.08 -11.89 14.08
C TYR A 74 2.82 -13.38 14.34
N THR A 75 2.28 -14.10 13.33
CA THR A 75 1.87 -15.50 13.48
C THR A 75 3.05 -16.46 13.63
N LYS A 76 4.16 -16.19 12.92
CA LYS A 76 5.39 -17.00 13.01
C LYS A 76 6.27 -16.64 14.20
N GLY A 77 6.01 -15.55 14.89
CA GLY A 77 6.72 -15.19 16.11
C GLY A 77 6.35 -16.11 17.29
N LYS A 78 7.34 -16.74 17.93
CA LYS A 78 7.11 -17.68 19.03
C LYS A 78 6.49 -17.04 20.28
N GLU A 79 6.78 -15.76 20.54
CA GLU A 79 6.29 -15.03 21.72
C GLU A 79 5.11 -14.14 21.34
N ARG A 80 3.98 -14.36 22.00
CA ARG A 80 2.79 -13.50 21.88
C ARG A 80 2.77 -12.48 23.01
N LYS A 81 3.49 -11.37 22.82
CA LYS A 81 3.51 -10.25 23.76
C LYS A 81 2.41 -9.24 23.44
N PRO A 82 1.78 -8.60 24.42
CA PRO A 82 0.77 -7.59 24.20
C PRO A 82 1.27 -6.41 23.36
N GLU A 83 2.55 -6.05 23.48
CA GLU A 83 3.17 -4.99 22.68
C GLU A 83 3.18 -5.33 21.17
N LYS A 84 3.44 -6.60 20.83
CA LYS A 84 3.36 -7.07 19.44
C LYS A 84 1.94 -6.99 18.89
N ALA A 85 0.95 -7.32 19.72
CA ALA A 85 -0.45 -7.25 19.34
C ALA A 85 -0.87 -5.78 19.11
N ALA A 86 -0.41 -4.86 19.95
CA ALA A 86 -0.67 -3.43 19.79
C ALA A 86 -0.06 -2.88 18.49
N VAL A 87 1.19 -3.25 18.18
CA VAL A 87 1.84 -2.85 16.92
C VAL A 87 1.12 -3.43 15.71
N LEU A 88 0.71 -4.71 15.77
CA LEU A 88 -0.08 -5.31 14.70
C LEU A 88 -1.43 -4.60 14.52
N ALA A 89 -2.13 -4.28 15.61
CA ALA A 89 -3.40 -3.56 15.54
C ALA A 89 -3.25 -2.18 14.88
N ALA A 90 -2.18 -1.44 15.20
CA ALA A 90 -1.87 -0.17 14.55
C ALA A 90 -1.61 -0.34 13.03
N LEU A 91 -0.87 -1.38 12.64
CA LEU A 91 -0.62 -1.70 11.23
C LEU A 91 -1.91 -2.09 10.50
N VAL A 92 -2.77 -2.90 11.13
CA VAL A 92 -4.09 -3.28 10.56
C VAL A 92 -4.99 -2.06 10.40
N GLY A 93 -5.02 -1.16 11.37
CA GLY A 93 -5.76 0.10 11.27
C GLY A 93 -5.30 0.94 10.08
N TYR A 94 -3.99 1.08 9.88
CA TYR A 94 -3.42 1.77 8.72
C TYR A 94 -3.82 1.09 7.39
N LEU A 95 -3.75 -0.23 7.33
CA LEU A 95 -4.13 -0.99 6.13
C LEU A 95 -5.62 -0.82 5.81
N GLY A 96 -6.48 -0.86 6.84
CA GLY A 96 -7.91 -0.59 6.70
C GLY A 96 -8.18 0.81 6.15
N GLN A 97 -7.46 1.82 6.66
CA GLN A 97 -7.54 3.18 6.14
C GLN A 97 -7.13 3.25 4.66
N GLY A 98 -6.05 2.57 4.26
CA GLY A 98 -5.54 2.56 2.89
C GLY A 98 -6.52 1.99 1.86
N LEU A 99 -7.50 1.19 2.27
CA LEU A 99 -8.55 0.69 1.39
C LEU A 99 -9.59 1.77 1.00
N PHE A 100 -9.69 2.84 1.78
CA PHE A 100 -10.68 3.91 1.59
C PHE A 100 -10.06 5.28 1.34
N THR A 101 -8.75 5.41 1.50
CA THR A 101 -8.02 6.67 1.28
C THR A 101 -6.74 6.41 0.52
N GLY A 102 -6.22 7.45 -0.17
CA GLY A 102 -4.90 7.38 -0.79
C GLY A 102 -3.76 7.39 0.25
N PRO A 103 -2.55 7.04 -0.18
CA PRO A 103 -1.39 7.01 0.69
C PRO A 103 -0.97 8.42 1.12
N TYR A 104 -0.99 8.68 2.42
CA TYR A 104 -0.45 9.91 2.98
C TYR A 104 1.01 9.68 3.42
N ILE A 105 1.91 10.57 3.02
CA ILE A 105 3.35 10.46 3.30
C ILE A 105 3.62 10.27 4.80
N LEU A 106 2.93 11.00 5.66
CA LEU A 106 3.15 10.95 7.11
C LEU A 106 2.75 9.60 7.71
N THR A 107 1.60 9.06 7.29
CA THR A 107 1.12 7.76 7.76
C THR A 107 1.96 6.61 7.20
N TYR A 108 2.53 6.77 6.01
CA TYR A 108 3.43 5.81 5.41
C TYR A 108 4.74 5.67 6.20
N VAL A 109 5.29 6.78 6.67
CA VAL A 109 6.49 6.77 7.53
C VAL A 109 6.22 6.04 8.83
N LEU A 110 5.08 6.32 9.49
CA LEU A 110 4.68 5.62 10.71
C LEU A 110 4.49 4.11 10.46
N TYR A 111 3.86 3.74 9.34
CA TYR A 111 3.70 2.34 8.96
C TYR A 111 5.04 1.63 8.83
N THR A 112 6.03 2.23 8.16
CA THR A 112 7.35 1.62 8.00
C THR A 112 8.11 1.48 9.32
N ILE A 113 7.98 2.45 10.22
CA ILE A 113 8.54 2.37 11.57
C ILE A 113 7.92 1.21 12.35
N PHE A 114 6.59 1.12 12.40
CA PHE A 114 5.92 0.01 13.11
C PHE A 114 6.22 -1.35 12.49
N LEU A 115 6.32 -1.44 11.17
CA LEU A 115 6.73 -2.66 10.49
C LEU A 115 8.16 -3.07 10.89
N GLY A 116 9.08 -2.11 10.98
CA GLY A 116 10.44 -2.33 11.47
C GLY A 116 10.48 -2.82 12.92
N VAL A 117 9.68 -2.23 13.80
CA VAL A 117 9.56 -2.66 15.21
C VAL A 117 9.02 -4.10 15.29
N LEU A 118 7.98 -4.43 14.53
CA LEU A 118 7.44 -5.79 14.48
C LEU A 118 8.47 -6.79 13.96
N GLY A 119 9.25 -6.40 12.94
CA GLY A 119 10.36 -7.19 12.40
C GLY A 119 11.45 -7.45 13.42
N ALA A 120 11.81 -6.46 14.24
CA ALA A 120 12.77 -6.60 15.32
C ALA A 120 12.29 -7.61 16.38
N TYR A 121 11.03 -7.52 16.81
CA TYR A 121 10.42 -8.50 17.70
C TYR A 121 10.41 -9.93 17.11
N TYR A 122 10.12 -10.06 15.81
CA TYR A 122 10.16 -11.35 15.15
C TYR A 122 11.55 -11.97 15.16
N ARG A 123 12.59 -11.16 14.87
CA ARG A 123 13.98 -11.60 14.85
C ARG A 123 14.48 -12.03 16.22
N MET A 124 14.26 -11.20 17.26
CA MET A 124 14.63 -11.52 18.63
C MET A 124 13.98 -12.82 19.13
N GLY A 125 12.73 -13.07 18.79
CA GLY A 125 12.05 -14.30 19.16
C GLY A 125 12.60 -15.54 18.45
N LYS A 126 13.15 -15.37 17.23
CA LYS A 126 13.80 -16.45 16.48
C LYS A 126 15.18 -16.80 17.06
N GLU A 127 15.96 -15.81 17.45
CA GLU A 127 17.29 -16.00 18.05
C GLU A 127 17.19 -16.75 19.39
N LYS A 128 16.31 -16.33 20.29
CA LYS A 128 16.05 -17.04 21.57
C LYS A 128 15.56 -18.49 21.39
N GLY A 129 14.86 -18.78 20.30
CA GLY A 129 14.38 -20.13 20.02
C GLY A 129 15.42 -21.03 19.34
N ALA A 130 16.55 -20.49 18.90
CA ALA A 130 17.68 -21.25 18.36
C ALA A 130 18.71 -21.63 19.46
N GLU A 131 18.68 -20.90 20.58
CA GLU A 131 19.55 -21.14 21.73
C GLU A 131 18.95 -22.11 22.79
N ALA A 132 17.66 -22.44 22.63
CA ALA A 132 16.93 -23.36 23.50
C ALA A 132 16.74 -24.75 22.88
#